data_167b6b5706e8cf77e269262bd01c12b2
#
_entry.id   167b6b5706e8cf77e269262bd01c12b2
#
_cell.length_a   1.000
_cell.length_b   1.000
_cell.length_c   1.000
_cell.angle_alpha   90.00
_cell.angle_beta   90.00
_cell.angle_gamma   90.00
#
_symmetry.space_group_name_H-M   'P 1'
#
loop_
_entity.id
_entity.type
_entity.pdbx_description
1 polymer ?
#
loop_
_entity_poly.entity_id
_entity_poly.type
_entity_poly.pdbx_seq_one_letter_code
_entity_poly.pdbx_strand_id
1 'polypeptide(L)'
;MAELQIRGMRKRFGEVEVLHGIDLDVHDGEFMVFVGPSGCGKSTLLRLIAGLEDASEGDILIGGRSVAQADAADRGVAMVFQSYALYPHMTVAENMGFALRMAGESKAEVAAQVGRVTEILQITPLLDRKPKALSGGQRQRVAIGRAIVRRPQVFLFDEPLSNLDAALRVQMRIELARLHQELGTTMVYVTHDQVEAMTLGQRIAVFNGGRLEQVGAPLELFERPGNRFVAGFLGSPRMNFIAAEPVPGAGPGTRLRSAAGELEVAHKVEAACVMGVRPEDLRIVPRGQGLAARVDLVEHLGDLVIAYATLAGSGEAIAVKQLPGQALPQAGSEVALMPEPGKLHLFGSDGRALR
;
A
#
# COMPACT_ATOMS: atom_id res chain seq x y z
N MET A 1 -19.27 -10.02 12.04
CA MET A 1 -18.29 -9.55 11.05
C MET A 1 -19.11 -9.09 9.88
N ALA A 2 -18.63 -8.17 9.06
CA ALA A 2 -19.46 -7.60 8.00
C ALA A 2 -18.59 -7.23 6.79
N GLU A 3 -19.13 -7.45 5.60
CA GLU A 3 -18.60 -6.88 4.37
C GLU A 3 -18.77 -5.36 4.37
N LEU A 4 -17.88 -4.66 3.68
CA LEU A 4 -17.98 -3.23 3.42
C LEU A 4 -18.09 -3.01 1.91
N GLN A 5 -19.12 -2.31 1.48
CA GLN A 5 -19.34 -1.97 0.09
C GLN A 5 -19.38 -0.45 -0.08
N ILE A 6 -18.64 0.05 -1.05
CA ILE A 6 -18.58 1.47 -1.42
C ILE A 6 -19.12 1.56 -2.84
N ARG A 7 -20.10 2.46 -3.07
CA ARG A 7 -20.81 2.59 -4.34
C ARG A 7 -20.80 4.03 -4.81
N GLY A 8 -20.16 4.28 -5.97
CA GLY A 8 -20.14 5.59 -6.64
C GLY A 8 -19.66 6.74 -5.76
N MET A 9 -18.76 6.48 -4.80
CA MET A 9 -18.39 7.44 -3.75
C MET A 9 -17.69 8.66 -4.31
N ARG A 10 -18.27 9.84 -4.11
CA ARG A 10 -17.69 11.14 -4.47
C ARG A 10 -17.56 12.04 -3.24
N LYS A 11 -16.50 12.83 -3.22
CA LYS A 11 -16.32 13.87 -2.19
C LYS A 11 -15.75 15.12 -2.80
N ARG A 12 -16.43 16.24 -2.51
CA ARG A 12 -16.00 17.60 -2.85
C ARG A 12 -15.81 18.42 -1.59
N PHE A 13 -14.79 19.26 -1.60
CA PHE A 13 -14.58 20.32 -0.61
C PHE A 13 -14.61 21.66 -1.36
N GLY A 14 -15.74 22.38 -1.28
CA GLY A 14 -16.01 23.51 -2.15
C GLY A 14 -15.95 23.11 -3.61
N GLU A 15 -15.12 23.76 -4.41
CA GLU A 15 -14.92 23.48 -5.84
C GLU A 15 -13.98 22.29 -6.13
N VAL A 16 -13.29 21.78 -5.12
CA VAL A 16 -12.27 20.71 -5.32
C VAL A 16 -12.92 19.35 -5.12
N GLU A 17 -12.97 18.54 -6.18
CA GLU A 17 -13.35 17.13 -6.09
C GLU A 17 -12.14 16.28 -5.72
N VAL A 18 -12.22 15.56 -4.59
CA VAL A 18 -11.13 14.74 -4.02
C VAL A 18 -11.33 13.26 -4.30
N LEU A 19 -12.58 12.80 -4.43
CA LEU A 19 -12.91 11.43 -4.82
C LEU A 19 -13.87 11.46 -6.02
N HIS A 20 -13.55 10.66 -7.03
CA HIS A 20 -14.15 10.71 -8.36
C HIS A 20 -14.99 9.46 -8.69
N GLY A 21 -15.89 9.04 -7.81
CA GLY A 21 -16.75 7.89 -8.04
C GLY A 21 -16.01 6.57 -7.78
N ILE A 22 -15.77 6.29 -6.50
CA ILE A 22 -15.11 5.07 -6.07
C ILE A 22 -16.14 3.96 -5.86
N ASP A 23 -15.90 2.82 -6.52
CA ASP A 23 -16.60 1.56 -6.30
C ASP A 23 -15.61 0.53 -5.76
N LEU A 24 -15.89 -0.06 -4.58
CA LEU A 24 -15.01 -1.02 -3.94
C LEU A 24 -15.79 -1.96 -3.03
N ASP A 25 -15.49 -3.25 -3.11
CA ASP A 25 -15.97 -4.28 -2.20
C ASP A 25 -14.82 -4.79 -1.33
N VAL A 26 -15.02 -4.77 -0.01
CA VAL A 26 -14.17 -5.40 0.99
C VAL A 26 -14.95 -6.58 1.59
N HIS A 27 -14.43 -7.78 1.44
CA HIS A 27 -15.12 -8.99 1.87
C HIS A 27 -15.16 -9.13 3.39
N ASP A 28 -16.12 -9.90 3.90
CA ASP A 28 -16.19 -10.21 5.33
C ASP A 28 -14.89 -10.88 5.81
N GLY A 29 -14.30 -10.35 6.89
CA GLY A 29 -13.05 -10.83 7.46
C GLY A 29 -11.79 -10.48 6.64
N GLU A 30 -11.90 -9.68 5.59
CA GLU A 30 -10.76 -9.30 4.73
C GLU A 30 -9.90 -8.20 5.37
N PHE A 31 -8.58 -8.31 5.19
CA PHE A 31 -7.62 -7.22 5.43
C PHE A 31 -7.34 -6.48 4.12
N MET A 32 -8.06 -5.40 3.89
CA MET A 32 -7.91 -4.54 2.71
C MET A 32 -6.95 -3.38 3.01
N VAL A 33 -5.96 -3.15 2.14
CA VAL A 33 -5.04 -2.02 2.28
C VAL A 33 -5.28 -0.98 1.19
N PHE A 34 -5.47 0.28 1.59
CA PHE A 34 -5.51 1.42 0.68
C PHE A 34 -4.12 2.04 0.59
N VAL A 35 -3.55 2.07 -0.60
CA VAL A 35 -2.21 2.60 -0.85
C VAL A 35 -2.21 3.59 -2.00
N GLY A 36 -1.28 4.54 -1.99
CA GLY A 36 -1.13 5.56 -3.03
C GLY A 36 -0.38 6.79 -2.53
N PRO A 37 -0.06 7.75 -3.39
CA PRO A 37 0.62 8.99 -3.03
C PRO A 37 -0.12 9.78 -1.96
N SER A 38 0.61 10.68 -1.29
CA SER A 38 -0.03 11.64 -0.37
C SER A 38 -1.04 12.51 -1.10
N GLY A 39 -2.19 12.78 -0.48
CA GLY A 39 -3.24 13.61 -1.05
C GLY A 39 -4.14 12.94 -2.09
N CYS A 40 -3.99 11.63 -2.40
CA CYS A 40 -4.84 10.94 -3.38
C CYS A 40 -6.23 10.50 -2.85
N GLY A 41 -6.66 10.91 -1.65
CA GLY A 41 -8.00 10.70 -1.14
C GLY A 41 -8.20 9.51 -0.18
N LYS A 42 -7.18 8.69 0.14
CA LYS A 42 -7.29 7.50 1.01
C LYS A 42 -7.88 7.79 2.39
N SER A 43 -7.28 8.73 3.13
CA SER A 43 -7.78 9.12 4.46
C SER A 43 -9.13 9.79 4.39
N THR A 44 -9.44 10.51 3.29
CA THR A 44 -10.78 11.06 3.05
C THR A 44 -11.81 9.94 2.93
N LEU A 45 -11.53 8.92 2.10
CA LEU A 45 -12.41 7.76 1.97
C LEU A 45 -12.58 7.02 3.30
N LEU A 46 -11.49 6.85 4.06
CA LEU A 46 -11.55 6.21 5.37
C LEU A 46 -12.45 6.99 6.35
N ARG A 47 -12.37 8.33 6.35
CA ARG A 47 -13.21 9.20 7.18
C ARG A 47 -14.67 9.18 6.75
N LEU A 48 -14.96 9.07 5.46
CA LEU A 48 -16.31 8.85 4.94
C LEU A 48 -16.89 7.53 5.45
N ILE A 49 -16.12 6.44 5.44
CA ILE A 49 -16.53 5.13 5.99
C ILE A 49 -16.80 5.26 7.51
N ALA A 50 -15.95 5.99 8.22
CA ALA A 50 -16.09 6.22 9.66
C ALA A 50 -17.28 7.14 10.04
N GLY A 51 -17.86 7.87 9.09
CA GLY A 51 -18.87 8.89 9.37
C GLY A 51 -18.33 10.16 10.01
N LEU A 52 -17.04 10.42 9.80
CA LEU A 52 -16.37 11.65 10.26
C LEU A 52 -16.37 12.74 9.19
N GLU A 53 -16.80 12.40 8.00
CA GLU A 53 -17.02 13.28 6.84
C GLU A 53 -18.30 12.85 6.14
N ASP A 54 -19.01 13.80 5.55
CA ASP A 54 -20.19 13.53 4.74
C ASP A 54 -19.81 13.29 3.28
N ALA A 55 -20.43 12.29 2.65
CA ALA A 55 -20.29 12.07 1.22
C ALA A 55 -20.98 13.19 0.43
N SER A 56 -20.41 13.56 -0.74
CA SER A 56 -21.13 14.43 -1.68
C SER A 56 -22.13 13.64 -2.52
N GLU A 57 -21.74 12.42 -2.91
CA GLU A 57 -22.57 11.46 -3.66
C GLU A 57 -22.11 10.04 -3.34
N GLY A 58 -22.97 9.06 -3.59
CA GLY A 58 -22.66 7.64 -3.40
C GLY A 58 -23.19 7.09 -2.08
N ASP A 59 -22.93 5.80 -1.84
CA ASP A 59 -23.39 5.10 -0.66
C ASP A 59 -22.29 4.20 -0.06
N ILE A 60 -22.42 3.92 1.24
CA ILE A 60 -21.58 2.99 1.99
C ILE A 60 -22.50 2.00 2.69
N LEU A 61 -22.26 0.71 2.44
CA LEU A 61 -22.99 -0.37 3.11
C LEU A 61 -22.04 -1.17 3.99
N ILE A 62 -22.49 -1.48 5.20
CA ILE A 62 -21.77 -2.35 6.16
C ILE A 62 -22.72 -3.49 6.52
N GLY A 63 -22.34 -4.73 6.22
CA GLY A 63 -23.19 -5.89 6.41
C GLY A 63 -24.51 -5.79 5.62
N GLY A 64 -24.49 -5.22 4.42
CA GLY A 64 -25.65 -5.01 3.56
C GLY A 64 -26.56 -3.83 3.97
N ARG A 65 -26.26 -3.14 5.08
CA ARG A 65 -27.03 -1.97 5.54
C ARG A 65 -26.35 -0.68 5.11
N SER A 66 -27.05 0.23 4.44
CA SER A 66 -26.57 1.58 4.17
C SER A 66 -26.34 2.36 5.47
N VAL A 67 -25.15 2.97 5.57
CA VAL A 67 -24.73 3.79 6.71
C VAL A 67 -24.42 5.23 6.31
N ALA A 68 -24.72 5.63 5.08
CA ALA A 68 -24.40 6.97 4.57
C ALA A 68 -24.97 8.09 5.46
N GLN A 69 -26.20 7.90 5.98
CA GLN A 69 -26.89 8.87 6.84
C GLN A 69 -26.80 8.53 8.34
N ALA A 70 -26.07 7.46 8.71
CA ALA A 70 -25.94 7.08 10.10
C ALA A 70 -24.82 7.89 10.78
N ASP A 71 -25.02 8.26 12.04
CA ASP A 71 -23.98 8.88 12.86
C ASP A 71 -22.78 7.94 13.01
N ALA A 72 -21.57 8.49 13.17
CA ALA A 72 -20.34 7.71 13.32
C ALA A 72 -20.41 6.66 14.46
N ALA A 73 -21.17 6.96 15.52
CA ALA A 73 -21.35 6.04 16.66
C ALA A 73 -22.13 4.78 16.29
N ASP A 74 -23.05 4.88 15.32
CA ASP A 74 -24.03 3.84 14.95
C ASP A 74 -23.62 3.01 13.72
N ARG A 75 -22.48 3.33 13.09
CA ARG A 75 -21.98 2.62 11.92
C ARG A 75 -21.35 1.27 12.22
N GLY A 76 -21.14 0.93 13.50
CA GLY A 76 -20.50 -0.32 13.89
C GLY A 76 -19.01 -0.37 13.54
N VAL A 77 -18.35 0.75 13.38
CA VAL A 77 -16.92 0.85 13.03
C VAL A 77 -16.09 1.36 14.21
N ALA A 78 -14.80 1.02 14.23
CA ALA A 78 -13.83 1.65 15.12
C ALA A 78 -12.61 2.10 14.32
N MET A 79 -12.11 3.30 14.64
CA MET A 79 -10.98 3.91 13.91
C MET A 79 -9.79 4.14 14.82
N VAL A 80 -8.61 3.76 14.33
CA VAL A 80 -7.30 4.06 14.91
C VAL A 80 -6.66 5.16 14.06
N PHE A 81 -6.41 6.30 14.69
CA PHE A 81 -5.84 7.49 14.04
C PHE A 81 -4.31 7.46 14.02
N GLN A 82 -3.70 8.13 13.09
CA GLN A 82 -2.26 8.32 12.98
C GLN A 82 -1.62 8.89 14.25
N SER A 83 -2.31 9.80 14.96
CA SER A 83 -1.88 10.40 16.23
C SER A 83 -2.20 9.54 17.46
N TYR A 84 -2.78 8.35 17.25
CA TYR A 84 -3.35 7.46 18.29
C TYR A 84 -4.56 8.06 19.03
N ALA A 85 -4.68 9.38 19.12
CA ALA A 85 -5.75 10.16 19.75
C ALA A 85 -6.12 9.65 21.17
N LEU A 86 -5.12 9.27 21.98
CA LEU A 86 -5.33 8.84 23.37
C LEU A 86 -5.64 10.05 24.25
N TYR A 87 -6.54 9.86 25.23
CA TYR A 87 -6.85 10.87 26.25
C TYR A 87 -5.66 10.98 27.21
N PRO A 88 -4.92 12.11 27.23
CA PRO A 88 -3.64 12.20 27.92
C PRO A 88 -3.76 12.21 29.46
N HIS A 89 -4.92 12.57 29.97
CA HIS A 89 -5.23 12.62 31.40
C HIS A 89 -5.71 11.29 31.99
N MET A 90 -6.14 10.35 31.13
CA MET A 90 -6.64 9.04 31.48
C MET A 90 -5.53 7.98 31.50
N THR A 91 -5.67 6.96 32.36
CA THR A 91 -4.84 5.75 32.33
C THR A 91 -5.13 4.90 31.08
N VAL A 92 -4.33 3.85 30.86
CA VAL A 92 -4.58 2.85 29.80
C VAL A 92 -5.95 2.20 29.98
N ALA A 93 -6.27 1.73 31.21
CA ALA A 93 -7.56 1.14 31.53
C ALA A 93 -8.72 2.10 31.25
N GLU A 94 -8.58 3.36 31.64
CA GLU A 94 -9.59 4.39 31.42
C GLU A 94 -9.77 4.74 29.93
N ASN A 95 -8.66 4.85 29.17
CA ASN A 95 -8.70 5.05 27.73
C ASN A 95 -9.45 3.93 27.01
N MET A 96 -9.12 2.67 27.31
CA MET A 96 -9.75 1.51 26.68
C MET A 96 -11.22 1.38 27.07
N GLY A 97 -11.55 1.52 28.36
CA GLY A 97 -12.91 1.37 28.88
C GLY A 97 -13.82 2.57 28.64
N PHE A 98 -13.32 3.68 28.08
CA PHE A 98 -14.10 4.93 27.97
C PHE A 98 -15.40 4.76 27.19
N ALA A 99 -15.33 4.17 25.99
CA ALA A 99 -16.48 4.00 25.13
C ALA A 99 -17.54 3.07 25.73
N LEU A 100 -17.11 2.02 26.42
CA LEU A 100 -18.03 1.09 27.09
C LEU A 100 -18.78 1.76 28.25
N ARG A 101 -18.07 2.60 29.02
CA ARG A 101 -18.70 3.40 30.10
C ARG A 101 -19.74 4.38 29.55
N MET A 102 -19.44 5.02 28.39
CA MET A 102 -20.39 5.92 27.74
C MET A 102 -21.61 5.19 27.18
N ALA A 103 -21.45 3.90 26.80
CA ALA A 103 -22.55 3.03 26.40
C ALA A 103 -23.37 2.49 27.61
N GLY A 104 -23.01 2.85 28.86
CA GLY A 104 -23.74 2.44 30.05
C GLY A 104 -23.38 1.06 30.61
N GLU A 105 -22.30 0.42 30.14
CA GLU A 105 -21.85 -0.87 30.66
C GLU A 105 -21.44 -0.77 32.15
N SER A 106 -21.64 -1.82 32.89
CA SER A 106 -21.25 -1.87 34.31
C SER A 106 -19.74 -1.87 34.50
N LYS A 107 -19.23 -1.39 35.62
CA LYS A 107 -17.79 -1.38 35.93
C LYS A 107 -17.17 -2.78 35.83
N ALA A 108 -17.90 -3.84 36.21
CA ALA A 108 -17.43 -5.21 36.15
C ALA A 108 -17.28 -5.69 34.69
N GLU A 109 -18.25 -5.40 33.82
CA GLU A 109 -18.20 -5.74 32.39
C GLU A 109 -17.07 -5.00 31.68
N VAL A 110 -16.92 -3.68 31.94
CA VAL A 110 -15.82 -2.87 31.41
C VAL A 110 -14.46 -3.47 31.81
N ALA A 111 -14.28 -3.79 33.11
CA ALA A 111 -13.04 -4.37 33.58
C ALA A 111 -12.74 -5.73 32.93
N ALA A 112 -13.75 -6.59 32.81
CA ALA A 112 -13.62 -7.90 32.17
C ALA A 112 -13.26 -7.78 30.65
N GLN A 113 -13.88 -6.85 29.92
CA GLN A 113 -13.59 -6.64 28.49
C GLN A 113 -12.20 -6.03 28.29
N VAL A 114 -11.85 -5.00 29.07
CA VAL A 114 -10.51 -4.39 29.04
C VAL A 114 -9.45 -5.44 29.39
N GLY A 115 -9.66 -6.25 30.43
CA GLY A 115 -8.75 -7.32 30.83
C GLY A 115 -8.45 -8.30 29.70
N ARG A 116 -9.48 -8.84 29.04
CA ARG A 116 -9.30 -9.75 27.89
C ARG A 116 -8.49 -9.11 26.75
N VAL A 117 -8.80 -7.88 26.40
CA VAL A 117 -8.11 -7.18 25.29
C VAL A 117 -6.67 -6.84 25.65
N THR A 118 -6.38 -6.50 26.91
CA THR A 118 -5.00 -6.21 27.36
C THR A 118 -4.13 -7.47 27.40
N GLU A 119 -4.70 -8.64 27.63
CA GLU A 119 -4.01 -9.93 27.52
C GLU A 119 -3.61 -10.21 26.06
N ILE A 120 -4.57 -10.11 25.13
CA ILE A 120 -4.31 -10.27 23.69
C ILE A 120 -3.17 -9.35 23.22
N LEU A 121 -3.21 -8.08 23.62
CA LEU A 121 -2.23 -7.07 23.23
C LEU A 121 -0.95 -7.06 24.09
N GLN A 122 -0.85 -7.92 25.10
CA GLN A 122 0.30 -8.00 26.03
C GLN A 122 0.62 -6.66 26.71
N ILE A 123 -0.40 -5.91 27.11
CA ILE A 123 -0.27 -4.60 27.78
C ILE A 123 -0.88 -4.55 29.19
N THR A 124 -1.25 -5.68 29.75
CA THR A 124 -1.81 -5.79 31.12
C THR A 124 -0.97 -5.07 32.19
N PRO A 125 0.41 -5.14 32.17
CA PRO A 125 1.22 -4.41 33.15
C PRO A 125 1.20 -2.88 33.00
N LEU A 126 0.54 -2.35 31.98
CA LEU A 126 0.50 -0.92 31.66
C LEU A 126 -0.83 -0.26 32.04
N LEU A 127 -1.81 -1.00 32.55
CA LEU A 127 -3.20 -0.56 32.80
C LEU A 127 -3.29 0.74 33.60
N ASP A 128 -2.44 0.94 34.60
CA ASP A 128 -2.44 2.11 35.48
C ASP A 128 -1.57 3.26 34.95
N ARG A 129 -0.85 3.06 33.84
CA ARG A 129 0.01 4.10 33.26
C ARG A 129 -0.81 5.09 32.43
N LYS A 130 -0.31 6.33 32.33
CA LYS A 130 -0.84 7.36 31.43
C LYS A 130 -0.06 7.38 30.11
N PRO A 131 -0.64 7.87 29.00
CA PRO A 131 0.00 7.89 27.67
C PRO A 131 1.41 8.50 27.64
N LYS A 132 1.69 9.49 28.46
CA LYS A 132 3.02 10.13 28.58
C LYS A 132 4.13 9.17 29.06
N ALA A 133 3.77 8.11 29.77
CA ALA A 133 4.69 7.12 30.32
C ALA A 133 4.83 5.88 29.43
N LEU A 134 4.33 5.92 28.17
CA LEU A 134 4.33 4.82 27.23
C LEU A 134 5.27 5.11 26.04
N SER A 135 5.90 4.05 25.51
CA SER A 135 6.60 4.11 24.22
C SER A 135 5.62 4.28 23.05
N GLY A 136 6.12 4.58 21.83
CA GLY A 136 5.30 4.70 20.63
C GLY A 136 4.46 3.45 20.36
N GLY A 137 5.08 2.27 20.35
CA GLY A 137 4.37 1.00 20.15
C GLY A 137 3.38 0.66 21.26
N GLN A 138 3.69 1.01 22.54
CA GLN A 138 2.74 0.85 23.61
C GLN A 138 1.51 1.75 23.45
N ARG A 139 1.70 3.02 23.06
CA ARG A 139 0.58 3.92 22.75
C ARG A 139 -0.28 3.38 21.63
N GLN A 140 0.34 2.82 20.60
CA GLN A 140 -0.38 2.22 19.49
C GLN A 140 -1.21 1.01 19.94
N ARG A 141 -0.64 0.07 20.70
CA ARG A 141 -1.38 -1.08 21.26
C ARG A 141 -2.58 -0.62 22.11
N VAL A 142 -2.42 0.44 22.89
CA VAL A 142 -3.54 1.03 23.66
C VAL A 142 -4.61 1.61 22.73
N ALA A 143 -4.24 2.29 21.65
CA ALA A 143 -5.21 2.81 20.67
C ALA A 143 -5.96 1.69 19.94
N ILE A 144 -5.26 0.62 19.56
CA ILE A 144 -5.85 -0.60 18.99
C ILE A 144 -6.79 -1.24 20.02
N GLY A 145 -6.35 -1.39 21.27
CA GLY A 145 -7.15 -1.96 22.34
C GLY A 145 -8.44 -1.18 22.60
N ARG A 146 -8.37 0.16 22.58
CA ARG A 146 -9.55 1.03 22.68
C ARG A 146 -10.55 0.79 21.53
N ALA A 147 -10.07 0.43 20.36
CA ALA A 147 -10.92 0.08 19.21
C ALA A 147 -11.52 -1.33 19.37
N ILE A 148 -10.72 -2.32 19.78
CA ILE A 148 -11.14 -3.73 19.92
C ILE A 148 -12.25 -3.90 20.97
N VAL A 149 -12.15 -3.21 22.13
CA VAL A 149 -13.12 -3.38 23.21
C VAL A 149 -14.57 -3.08 22.77
N ARG A 150 -14.76 -2.30 21.71
CA ARG A 150 -16.08 -1.99 21.14
C ARG A 150 -16.66 -3.12 20.28
N ARG A 151 -15.88 -4.15 19.95
CA ARG A 151 -16.25 -5.25 19.04
C ARG A 151 -16.86 -4.75 17.73
N PRO A 152 -16.17 -3.88 16.98
CA PRO A 152 -16.71 -3.31 15.75
C PRO A 152 -16.89 -4.37 14.67
N GLN A 153 -17.78 -4.08 13.72
CA GLN A 153 -17.96 -4.89 12.52
C GLN A 153 -16.80 -4.69 11.53
N VAL A 154 -16.25 -3.46 11.46
CA VAL A 154 -15.13 -3.09 10.60
C VAL A 154 -14.13 -2.24 11.38
N PHE A 155 -12.84 -2.61 11.31
CA PHE A 155 -11.74 -1.79 11.80
C PHE A 155 -11.18 -0.89 10.72
N LEU A 156 -10.90 0.36 11.08
CA LEU A 156 -10.33 1.37 10.20
C LEU A 156 -9.00 1.87 10.79
N PHE A 157 -7.93 1.86 9.99
CA PHE A 157 -6.60 2.30 10.40
C PHE A 157 -6.09 3.41 9.47
N ASP A 158 -5.87 4.62 10.00
CA ASP A 158 -5.35 5.77 9.25
C ASP A 158 -3.85 5.93 9.56
N GLU A 159 -2.98 5.36 8.74
CA GLU A 159 -1.51 5.39 8.85
C GLU A 159 -0.98 5.12 10.27
N PRO A 160 -1.39 4.03 10.94
CA PRO A 160 -1.12 3.85 12.36
C PRO A 160 0.36 3.61 12.70
N LEU A 161 1.20 3.24 11.71
CA LEU A 161 2.63 2.93 11.93
C LEU A 161 3.57 4.07 11.52
N SER A 162 3.07 5.14 10.91
CA SER A 162 3.88 6.21 10.32
C SER A 162 4.81 6.92 11.32
N ASN A 163 4.40 7.00 12.60
CA ASN A 163 5.13 7.67 13.67
C ASN A 163 6.11 6.76 14.46
N LEU A 164 6.37 5.54 13.95
CA LEU A 164 7.27 4.57 14.58
C LEU A 164 8.60 4.50 13.84
N ASP A 165 9.66 4.16 14.58
CA ASP A 165 10.96 3.80 13.98
C ASP A 165 10.87 2.50 13.17
N ALA A 166 11.88 2.25 12.32
CA ALA A 166 11.87 1.14 11.39
C ALA A 166 11.76 -0.24 12.07
N ALA A 167 12.49 -0.45 13.17
CA ALA A 167 12.51 -1.74 13.88
C ALA A 167 11.14 -2.01 14.55
N LEU A 168 10.58 -1.01 15.21
CA LEU A 168 9.28 -1.10 15.85
C LEU A 168 8.16 -1.27 14.81
N ARG A 169 8.28 -0.64 13.63
CA ARG A 169 7.32 -0.79 12.52
C ARG A 169 7.26 -2.24 12.02
N VAL A 170 8.42 -2.91 11.88
CA VAL A 170 8.47 -4.34 11.53
C VAL A 170 7.74 -5.19 12.55
N GLN A 171 8.04 -4.98 13.85
CA GLN A 171 7.37 -5.72 14.93
C GLN A 171 5.85 -5.51 14.92
N MET A 172 5.42 -4.26 14.78
CA MET A 172 3.98 -3.92 14.81
C MET A 172 3.21 -4.46 13.60
N ARG A 173 3.83 -4.59 12.43
CA ARG A 173 3.22 -5.27 11.28
C ARG A 173 2.94 -6.74 11.58
N ILE A 174 3.89 -7.44 12.17
CA ILE A 174 3.71 -8.85 12.56
C ILE A 174 2.58 -8.99 13.58
N GLU A 175 2.52 -8.09 14.55
CA GLU A 175 1.46 -8.07 15.56
C GLU A 175 0.07 -7.79 14.97
N LEU A 176 -0.04 -6.83 14.03
CA LEU A 176 -1.29 -6.54 13.34
C LEU A 176 -1.77 -7.72 12.49
N ALA A 177 -0.86 -8.41 11.79
CA ALA A 177 -1.19 -9.60 11.02
C ALA A 177 -1.73 -10.73 11.93
N ARG A 178 -1.09 -10.97 13.09
CA ARG A 178 -1.56 -11.95 14.09
C ARG A 178 -2.92 -11.56 14.66
N LEU A 179 -3.07 -10.29 15.02
CA LEU A 179 -4.31 -9.75 15.56
C LEU A 179 -5.48 -9.93 14.58
N HIS A 180 -5.24 -9.68 13.30
CA HIS A 180 -6.26 -9.94 12.25
C HIS A 180 -6.66 -11.42 12.20
N GLN A 181 -5.67 -12.34 12.24
CA GLN A 181 -5.93 -13.77 12.25
C GLN A 181 -6.75 -14.23 13.48
N GLU A 182 -6.46 -13.65 14.66
CA GLU A 182 -7.18 -13.96 15.89
C GLU A 182 -8.61 -13.42 15.91
N LEU A 183 -8.80 -12.20 15.41
CA LEU A 183 -10.11 -11.54 15.42
C LEU A 183 -11.00 -11.94 14.25
N GLY A 184 -10.43 -12.24 13.09
CA GLY A 184 -11.14 -12.51 11.84
C GLY A 184 -12.02 -11.36 11.36
N THR A 185 -11.86 -10.16 11.90
CA THR A 185 -12.71 -9.00 11.62
C THR A 185 -12.23 -8.26 10.36
N THR A 186 -13.17 -7.74 9.58
CA THR A 186 -12.88 -6.92 8.41
C THR A 186 -12.05 -5.69 8.79
N MET A 187 -10.92 -5.48 8.11
CA MET A 187 -9.99 -4.37 8.37
C MET A 187 -9.73 -3.57 7.11
N VAL A 188 -9.79 -2.24 7.22
CA VAL A 188 -9.35 -1.30 6.19
C VAL A 188 -8.17 -0.51 6.74
N TYR A 189 -7.04 -0.59 6.05
CA TYR A 189 -5.77 -0.02 6.49
C TYR A 189 -5.23 0.95 5.45
N VAL A 190 -5.05 2.20 5.82
CA VAL A 190 -4.45 3.23 4.96
C VAL A 190 -2.96 3.33 5.25
N THR A 191 -2.15 3.32 4.21
CA THR A 191 -0.72 3.57 4.29
C THR A 191 -0.18 4.23 3.01
N HIS A 192 0.97 4.84 3.11
CA HIS A 192 1.82 5.23 1.97
C HIS A 192 3.06 4.32 1.84
N ASP A 193 3.26 3.38 2.78
CA ASP A 193 4.37 2.44 2.79
C ASP A 193 3.99 1.17 1.99
N GLN A 194 4.74 0.92 0.92
CA GLN A 194 4.53 -0.24 0.04
C GLN A 194 4.79 -1.56 0.75
N VAL A 195 5.77 -1.61 1.67
CA VAL A 195 6.10 -2.83 2.42
C VAL A 195 4.95 -3.20 3.35
N GLU A 196 4.32 -2.22 4.00
CA GLU A 196 3.11 -2.44 4.80
C GLU A 196 1.99 -3.01 3.94
N ALA A 197 1.74 -2.40 2.77
CA ALA A 197 0.70 -2.85 1.86
C ALA A 197 0.93 -4.29 1.37
N MET A 198 2.15 -4.60 0.93
CA MET A 198 2.51 -5.92 0.41
C MET A 198 2.51 -7.02 1.48
N THR A 199 2.73 -6.68 2.76
CA THR A 199 2.86 -7.67 3.84
C THR A 199 1.60 -7.87 4.66
N LEU A 200 0.73 -6.86 4.79
CA LEU A 200 -0.49 -6.92 5.59
C LEU A 200 -1.73 -7.23 4.76
N GLY A 201 -1.80 -6.70 3.54
CA GLY A 201 -2.99 -6.79 2.71
C GLY A 201 -3.25 -8.19 2.15
N GLN A 202 -4.44 -8.70 2.31
CA GLN A 202 -4.94 -9.81 1.49
C GLN A 202 -5.28 -9.30 0.09
N ARG A 203 -5.84 -8.08 0.01
CA ARG A 203 -5.95 -7.30 -1.22
C ARG A 203 -5.50 -5.87 -0.95
N ILE A 204 -4.99 -5.25 -2.01
CA ILE A 204 -4.55 -3.86 -2.03
C ILE A 204 -5.43 -3.10 -3.02
N ALA A 205 -5.92 -1.94 -2.61
CA ALA A 205 -6.57 -0.96 -3.47
C ALA A 205 -5.58 0.20 -3.71
N VAL A 206 -5.13 0.36 -4.95
CA VAL A 206 -4.15 1.40 -5.35
C VAL A 206 -4.91 2.65 -5.79
N PHE A 207 -4.67 3.76 -5.09
CA PHE A 207 -5.31 5.05 -5.36
C PHE A 207 -4.37 6.04 -6.04
N ASN A 208 -4.91 6.82 -6.96
CA ASN A 208 -4.20 7.91 -7.62
C ASN A 208 -5.19 9.04 -7.98
N GLY A 209 -4.88 10.28 -7.60
CA GLY A 209 -5.70 11.45 -7.94
C GLY A 209 -7.19 11.28 -7.68
N GLY A 210 -7.58 10.72 -6.54
CA GLY A 210 -8.99 10.51 -6.18
C GLY A 210 -9.70 9.35 -6.91
N ARG A 211 -8.96 8.52 -7.65
CA ARG A 211 -9.48 7.36 -8.40
C ARG A 211 -8.88 6.07 -7.91
N LEU A 212 -9.61 4.98 -8.10
CA LEU A 212 -9.14 3.62 -7.86
C LEU A 212 -8.51 3.10 -9.16
N GLU A 213 -7.20 2.88 -9.15
CA GLU A 213 -6.43 2.43 -10.33
C GLU A 213 -6.52 0.91 -10.53
N GLN A 214 -6.34 0.14 -9.45
CA GLN A 214 -6.39 -1.31 -9.48
C GLN A 214 -6.63 -1.88 -8.07
N VAL A 215 -7.33 -3.01 -8.00
CA VAL A 215 -7.51 -3.81 -6.77
C VAL A 215 -7.12 -5.24 -7.08
N GLY A 216 -6.39 -5.88 -6.18
CA GLY A 216 -5.99 -7.28 -6.33
C GLY A 216 -5.09 -7.76 -5.19
N ALA A 217 -4.69 -9.03 -5.24
CA ALA A 217 -3.71 -9.57 -4.32
C ALA A 217 -2.34 -8.87 -4.50
N PRO A 218 -1.52 -8.73 -3.43
CA PRO A 218 -0.24 -8.02 -3.50
C PRO A 218 0.66 -8.49 -4.66
N LEU A 219 0.89 -9.78 -4.79
CA LEU A 219 1.73 -10.34 -5.84
C LEU A 219 1.12 -10.17 -7.24
N GLU A 220 -0.22 -10.24 -7.36
CA GLU A 220 -0.89 -9.99 -8.63
C GLU A 220 -0.65 -8.55 -9.12
N LEU A 221 -0.80 -7.56 -8.24
CA LEU A 221 -0.56 -6.16 -8.57
C LEU A 221 0.91 -5.90 -8.94
N PHE A 222 1.83 -6.60 -8.28
CA PHE A 222 3.26 -6.49 -8.52
C PHE A 222 3.67 -7.14 -9.86
N GLU A 223 3.20 -8.37 -10.13
CA GLU A 223 3.56 -9.14 -11.32
C GLU A 223 2.75 -8.76 -12.56
N ARG A 224 1.50 -8.30 -12.37
CA ARG A 224 0.54 -8.00 -13.45
C ARG A 224 -0.12 -6.64 -13.26
N PRO A 225 0.67 -5.54 -13.20
CA PRO A 225 0.12 -4.22 -13.08
C PRO A 225 -0.77 -3.89 -14.29
N GLY A 226 -1.95 -3.33 -14.05
CA GLY A 226 -2.92 -2.98 -15.09
C GLY A 226 -2.54 -1.72 -15.88
N ASN A 227 -1.67 -0.88 -15.29
CA ASN A 227 -1.21 0.34 -15.93
C ASN A 227 0.18 0.75 -15.43
N ARG A 228 0.77 1.72 -16.10
CA ARG A 228 2.10 2.26 -15.81
C ARG A 228 2.20 2.89 -14.42
N PHE A 229 1.10 3.48 -13.92
CA PHE A 229 1.08 4.06 -12.58
C PHE A 229 1.26 2.98 -11.51
N VAL A 230 0.45 1.93 -11.53
CA VAL A 230 0.54 0.81 -10.57
C VAL A 230 1.91 0.14 -10.65
N ALA A 231 2.42 -0.09 -11.88
CA ALA A 231 3.74 -0.67 -12.12
C ALA A 231 4.87 0.15 -11.49
N GLY A 232 4.84 1.47 -11.64
CA GLY A 232 5.86 2.38 -11.09
C GLY A 232 5.66 2.72 -9.62
N PHE A 233 4.43 2.54 -9.09
CA PHE A 233 4.14 2.79 -7.70
C PHE A 233 4.59 1.63 -6.80
N LEU A 234 4.42 0.37 -7.23
CA LEU A 234 4.80 -0.81 -6.45
C LEU A 234 6.21 -1.27 -6.80
N GLY A 235 7.08 -1.35 -5.79
CA GLY A 235 8.47 -1.79 -5.89
C GLY A 235 9.48 -0.69 -5.51
N SER A 236 10.61 -1.10 -4.93
CA SER A 236 11.71 -0.22 -4.54
C SER A 236 13.06 -0.87 -4.90
N PRO A 237 13.85 -0.25 -5.79
CA PRO A 237 13.53 0.91 -6.63
C PRO A 237 12.30 0.71 -7.53
N ARG A 238 11.77 1.81 -8.08
CA ARG A 238 10.61 1.77 -8.99
C ARG A 238 10.93 1.00 -10.26
N MET A 239 9.89 0.48 -10.94
CA MET A 239 10.03 -0.08 -12.28
C MET A 239 10.67 0.92 -13.22
N ASN A 240 11.62 0.45 -14.02
CA ASN A 240 12.24 1.23 -15.09
C ASN A 240 11.28 1.32 -16.27
N PHE A 241 11.18 2.50 -16.88
CA PHE A 241 10.34 2.73 -18.05
C PHE A 241 11.19 3.25 -19.20
N ILE A 242 11.11 2.61 -20.38
CA ILE A 242 11.91 2.88 -21.55
C ILE A 242 10.99 3.03 -22.75
N ALA A 243 11.04 4.18 -23.42
CA ALA A 243 10.27 4.40 -24.64
C ALA A 243 10.79 3.52 -25.78
N ALA A 244 9.89 2.90 -26.54
CA ALA A 244 10.24 2.03 -27.64
C ALA A 244 9.22 2.06 -28.78
N GLU A 245 9.69 1.74 -29.98
CA GLU A 245 8.89 1.63 -31.19
C GLU A 245 9.07 0.25 -31.82
N PRO A 246 8.00 -0.35 -32.37
CA PRO A 246 8.12 -1.60 -33.09
C PRO A 246 8.90 -1.44 -34.40
N VAL A 247 9.82 -2.34 -34.65
CA VAL A 247 10.56 -2.42 -35.91
C VAL A 247 9.87 -3.46 -36.79
N PRO A 248 9.49 -3.10 -38.04
CA PRO A 248 8.94 -4.08 -38.97
C PRO A 248 9.88 -5.26 -39.15
N GLY A 249 9.37 -6.49 -39.06
CA GLY A 249 10.16 -7.70 -39.23
C GLY A 249 9.29 -8.94 -39.38
N ALA A 250 9.84 -9.99 -40.00
CA ALA A 250 9.17 -11.25 -40.25
C ALA A 250 9.54 -12.27 -39.14
N GLY A 251 8.93 -12.17 -37.98
CA GLY A 251 9.16 -13.13 -36.89
C GLY A 251 7.89 -13.40 -36.07
N PRO A 252 7.87 -14.40 -35.21
CA PRO A 252 6.73 -14.67 -34.33
C PRO A 252 6.54 -13.63 -33.25
N GLY A 253 7.57 -12.82 -32.96
CA GLY A 253 7.57 -11.73 -31.98
C GLY A 253 7.72 -10.35 -32.61
N THR A 254 7.84 -9.32 -31.79
CA THR A 254 8.13 -7.95 -32.22
C THR A 254 9.51 -7.54 -31.74
N ARG A 255 10.32 -6.95 -32.63
CA ARG A 255 11.54 -6.26 -32.22
C ARG A 255 11.17 -4.83 -31.84
N LEU A 256 11.52 -4.43 -30.64
CA LEU A 256 11.31 -3.09 -30.12
C LEU A 256 12.63 -2.33 -30.14
N ARG A 257 12.65 -1.16 -30.74
CA ARG A 257 13.79 -0.26 -30.80
C ARG A 257 13.60 0.89 -29.82
N SER A 258 14.56 1.06 -28.92
CA SER A 258 14.72 2.25 -28.09
C SER A 258 15.96 3.03 -28.55
N ALA A 259 16.20 4.21 -28.00
CA ALA A 259 17.42 4.99 -28.22
C ALA A 259 18.71 4.25 -27.78
N ALA A 260 18.59 3.34 -26.78
CA ALA A 260 19.72 2.62 -26.19
C ALA A 260 20.01 1.25 -26.85
N GLY A 261 19.15 0.77 -27.75
CA GLY A 261 19.28 -0.53 -28.41
C GLY A 261 17.95 -1.18 -28.74
N GLU A 262 18.02 -2.43 -29.21
CA GLU A 262 16.88 -3.22 -29.62
C GLU A 262 16.71 -4.43 -28.73
N LEU A 263 15.42 -4.77 -28.41
CA LEU A 263 15.03 -5.96 -27.69
C LEU A 263 13.96 -6.72 -28.45
N GLU A 264 13.98 -8.04 -28.37
CA GLU A 264 12.94 -8.89 -28.95
C GLU A 264 11.92 -9.28 -27.88
N VAL A 265 10.62 -9.13 -28.21
CA VAL A 265 9.52 -9.50 -27.33
C VAL A 265 8.60 -10.51 -28.02
N ALA A 266 8.05 -11.44 -27.26
CA ALA A 266 7.18 -12.47 -27.78
C ALA A 266 5.81 -11.95 -28.25
N HIS A 267 5.37 -10.81 -27.71
CA HIS A 267 4.08 -10.21 -28.02
C HIS A 267 4.13 -9.40 -29.32
N LYS A 268 3.03 -9.39 -30.05
CA LYS A 268 2.86 -8.45 -31.17
C LYS A 268 2.58 -7.05 -30.64
N VAL A 269 3.39 -6.09 -31.06
CA VAL A 269 3.25 -4.66 -30.76
C VAL A 269 3.18 -3.91 -32.08
N GLU A 270 2.09 -3.18 -32.29
CA GLU A 270 1.82 -2.50 -33.58
C GLU A 270 2.08 -0.99 -33.53
N ALA A 271 2.22 -0.44 -32.34
CA ALA A 271 2.44 1.01 -32.14
C ALA A 271 3.53 1.28 -31.09
N ALA A 272 3.98 2.52 -31.04
CA ALA A 272 4.89 2.99 -29.99
C ALA A 272 4.37 2.62 -28.58
N CYS A 273 5.27 2.14 -27.74
CA CYS A 273 4.96 1.66 -26.41
C CYS A 273 6.03 2.08 -25.39
N VAL A 274 5.75 1.81 -24.12
CA VAL A 274 6.72 1.95 -23.06
C VAL A 274 7.05 0.55 -22.53
N MET A 275 8.30 0.16 -22.58
CA MET A 275 8.82 -1.05 -21.94
C MET A 275 9.00 -0.77 -20.46
N GLY A 276 8.40 -1.60 -19.61
CA GLY A 276 8.59 -1.59 -18.16
C GLY A 276 9.39 -2.81 -17.72
N VAL A 277 10.45 -2.61 -16.93
CA VAL A 277 11.23 -3.70 -16.38
C VAL A 277 11.62 -3.40 -14.93
N ARG A 278 11.43 -4.38 -14.04
CA ARG A 278 11.81 -4.19 -12.65
C ARG A 278 13.32 -4.19 -12.48
N PRO A 279 13.86 -3.44 -11.50
CA PRO A 279 15.30 -3.40 -11.25
C PRO A 279 15.93 -4.77 -10.99
N GLU A 280 15.23 -5.68 -10.33
CA GLU A 280 15.66 -7.06 -10.06
C GLU A 280 15.61 -7.99 -11.27
N ASP A 281 14.83 -7.63 -12.30
CA ASP A 281 14.68 -8.39 -13.55
C ASP A 281 15.60 -7.88 -14.66
N LEU A 282 16.47 -6.90 -14.37
CA LEU A 282 17.53 -6.41 -15.27
C LEU A 282 18.86 -7.03 -14.90
N ARG A 283 19.56 -7.56 -15.91
CA ARG A 283 20.93 -8.08 -15.78
C ARG A 283 21.91 -7.21 -16.52
N ILE A 284 23.10 -7.05 -15.94
CA ILE A 284 24.25 -6.42 -16.60
C ILE A 284 24.95 -7.50 -17.42
N VAL A 285 25.08 -7.25 -18.73
CA VAL A 285 25.65 -8.17 -19.71
C VAL A 285 26.82 -7.51 -20.45
N PRO A 286 27.65 -8.29 -21.18
CA PRO A 286 28.73 -7.73 -21.99
C PRO A 286 28.22 -6.70 -23.00
N ARG A 287 29.08 -5.70 -23.31
CA ARG A 287 28.77 -4.68 -24.33
C ARG A 287 28.36 -5.30 -25.67
N GLY A 288 27.39 -4.66 -26.34
CA GLY A 288 26.86 -5.12 -27.62
C GLY A 288 25.69 -6.09 -27.48
N GLN A 289 25.27 -6.44 -26.28
CA GLN A 289 24.08 -7.23 -26.01
C GLN A 289 23.08 -6.38 -25.22
N GLY A 290 21.84 -6.21 -25.72
CA GLY A 290 20.80 -5.45 -25.02
C GLY A 290 20.95 -3.93 -25.09
N LEU A 291 20.54 -3.24 -24.04
CA LEU A 291 20.44 -1.78 -23.97
C LEU A 291 21.76 -1.18 -23.46
N ALA A 292 22.38 -0.28 -24.22
CA ALA A 292 23.60 0.39 -23.80
C ALA A 292 23.33 1.41 -22.69
N ALA A 293 24.16 1.39 -21.65
CA ALA A 293 24.05 2.28 -20.51
C ALA A 293 25.42 2.62 -19.91
N ARG A 294 25.48 3.72 -19.16
CA ARG A 294 26.64 4.09 -18.35
C ARG A 294 26.21 4.08 -16.88
N VAL A 295 27.01 3.41 -16.05
CA VAL A 295 26.79 3.37 -14.60
C VAL A 295 27.20 4.71 -14.00
N ASP A 296 26.29 5.32 -13.25
CA ASP A 296 26.53 6.61 -12.59
C ASP A 296 26.90 6.43 -11.11
N LEU A 297 26.21 5.51 -10.40
CA LEU A 297 26.37 5.27 -8.97
C LEU A 297 26.09 3.82 -8.63
N VAL A 298 26.80 3.29 -7.62
CA VAL A 298 26.53 1.97 -7.03
C VAL A 298 26.34 2.12 -5.53
N GLU A 299 25.18 1.70 -5.03
CA GLU A 299 24.84 1.69 -3.60
C GLU A 299 24.93 0.26 -3.04
N HIS A 300 25.68 0.10 -1.94
CA HIS A 300 25.79 -1.16 -1.21
C HIS A 300 24.90 -1.09 0.04
N LEU A 301 23.80 -1.83 0.08
CA LEU A 301 22.85 -1.85 1.20
C LEU A 301 23.05 -3.04 2.16
N GLY A 302 24.11 -3.83 1.93
CA GLY A 302 24.46 -4.98 2.74
C GLY A 302 23.93 -6.29 2.15
N ASP A 303 22.63 -6.46 2.12
CA ASP A 303 21.93 -7.62 1.58
C ASP A 303 21.65 -7.54 0.06
N LEU A 304 21.75 -6.35 -0.49
CA LEU A 304 21.58 -6.08 -1.92
C LEU A 304 22.45 -4.92 -2.40
N VAL A 305 22.62 -4.81 -3.69
CA VAL A 305 23.33 -3.72 -4.36
C VAL A 305 22.42 -3.13 -5.43
N ILE A 306 22.41 -1.79 -5.53
CA ILE A 306 21.68 -1.07 -6.57
C ILE A 306 22.67 -0.30 -7.42
N ALA A 307 22.70 -0.59 -8.72
CA ALA A 307 23.42 0.21 -9.70
C ALA A 307 22.44 1.16 -10.38
N TYR A 308 22.72 2.45 -10.32
CA TYR A 308 22.01 3.47 -11.07
C TYR A 308 22.81 3.77 -12.32
N ALA A 309 22.14 3.76 -13.46
CA ALA A 309 22.76 3.97 -14.77
C ALA A 309 21.90 4.89 -15.62
N THR A 310 22.53 5.53 -16.59
CA THR A 310 21.87 6.34 -17.63
C THR A 310 21.91 5.59 -18.94
N LEU A 311 20.76 5.41 -19.60
CA LEU A 311 20.66 4.80 -20.93
C LEU A 311 21.30 5.67 -21.99
N ALA A 312 22.06 5.05 -22.88
CA ALA A 312 22.64 5.72 -24.03
C ALA A 312 21.56 6.26 -24.98
N GLY A 313 21.77 7.42 -25.52
CA GLY A 313 20.88 8.05 -26.53
C GLY A 313 19.63 8.72 -25.94
N SER A 314 18.98 8.16 -24.92
CA SER A 314 17.78 8.77 -24.30
C SER A 314 18.09 9.61 -23.07
N GLY A 315 19.14 9.27 -22.33
CA GLY A 315 19.45 9.89 -21.03
C GLY A 315 18.49 9.46 -19.90
N GLU A 316 17.67 8.44 -20.10
CA GLU A 316 16.76 7.92 -19.09
C GLU A 316 17.53 7.22 -17.96
N ALA A 317 17.15 7.53 -16.71
CA ALA A 317 17.74 6.89 -15.54
C ALA A 317 17.15 5.49 -15.34
N ILE A 318 18.03 4.51 -15.12
CA ILE A 318 17.69 3.10 -14.91
C ILE A 318 18.32 2.63 -13.59
N ALA A 319 17.58 1.84 -12.82
CA ALA A 319 18.07 1.13 -11.67
C ALA A 319 18.18 -0.38 -11.96
N VAL A 320 19.28 -0.99 -11.53
CA VAL A 320 19.49 -2.44 -11.58
C VAL A 320 19.77 -2.93 -10.16
N LYS A 321 19.00 -3.92 -9.70
CA LYS A 321 19.11 -4.48 -8.36
C LYS A 321 19.74 -5.88 -8.43
N GLN A 322 20.81 -6.09 -7.71
CA GLN A 322 21.59 -7.32 -7.73
C GLN A 322 21.89 -7.83 -6.32
N LEU A 323 22.14 -9.12 -6.21
CA LEU A 323 22.64 -9.72 -4.95
C LEU A 323 24.13 -9.42 -4.78
N PRO A 324 24.63 -9.33 -3.53
CA PRO A 324 26.06 -9.21 -3.26
C PRO A 324 26.84 -10.38 -3.85
N GLY A 325 28.05 -10.09 -4.36
CA GLY A 325 28.92 -11.12 -4.95
C GLY A 325 28.77 -11.33 -6.45
N GLN A 326 27.78 -10.72 -7.10
CA GLN A 326 27.77 -10.62 -8.57
C GLN A 326 28.78 -9.56 -9.03
N ALA A 327 29.31 -9.71 -10.25
CA ALA A 327 30.24 -8.74 -10.83
C ALA A 327 29.56 -7.38 -10.98
N LEU A 328 29.97 -6.43 -10.13
CA LEU A 328 29.42 -5.07 -10.14
C LEU A 328 30.31 -4.18 -11.00
N PRO A 329 29.74 -3.42 -11.93
CA PRO A 329 30.49 -2.41 -12.65
C PRO A 329 30.85 -1.25 -11.71
N GLN A 330 31.99 -0.64 -11.97
CA GLN A 330 32.37 0.60 -11.29
C GLN A 330 31.58 1.79 -11.85
N ALA A 331 31.40 2.82 -11.04
CA ALA A 331 30.86 4.09 -11.53
C ALA A 331 31.71 4.61 -12.72
N GLY A 332 31.05 5.14 -13.74
CA GLY A 332 31.65 5.55 -15.01
C GLY A 332 31.79 4.43 -16.04
N SER A 333 31.60 3.15 -15.68
CA SER A 333 31.66 2.05 -16.63
C SER A 333 30.52 2.09 -17.64
N GLU A 334 30.83 1.78 -18.90
CA GLU A 334 29.82 1.48 -19.89
C GLU A 334 29.45 0.00 -19.85
N VAL A 335 28.18 -0.28 -19.79
CA VAL A 335 27.58 -1.62 -19.69
C VAL A 335 26.48 -1.80 -20.71
N ALA A 336 26.00 -3.03 -20.84
CA ALA A 336 24.73 -3.29 -21.49
C ALA A 336 23.75 -3.94 -20.49
N LEU A 337 22.46 -3.66 -20.66
CA LEU A 337 21.39 -4.12 -19.79
C LEU A 337 20.45 -5.02 -20.57
N MET A 338 20.11 -6.18 -20.04
CA MET A 338 19.22 -7.16 -20.64
C MET A 338 18.11 -7.53 -19.65
N PRO A 339 16.83 -7.35 -20.00
CA PRO A 339 15.73 -7.88 -19.22
C PRO A 339 15.76 -9.41 -19.17
N GLU A 340 15.38 -10.00 -18.05
CA GLU A 340 15.16 -11.45 -17.97
C GLU A 340 14.01 -11.86 -18.90
N PRO A 341 14.10 -13.03 -19.55
CA PRO A 341 13.05 -13.52 -20.43
C PRO A 341 11.69 -13.60 -19.72
N GLY A 342 10.65 -13.03 -20.35
CA GLY A 342 9.28 -13.02 -19.80
C GLY A 342 9.03 -12.04 -18.66
N LYS A 343 10.01 -11.17 -18.33
CA LYS A 343 9.91 -10.18 -17.25
C LYS A 343 9.71 -8.74 -17.74
N LEU A 344 9.57 -8.56 -19.02
CA LEU A 344 9.30 -7.27 -19.62
C LEU A 344 7.79 -7.01 -19.66
N HIS A 345 7.39 -5.87 -19.16
CA HIS A 345 6.02 -5.36 -19.26
C HIS A 345 5.94 -4.36 -20.40
N LEU A 346 4.80 -4.31 -21.06
CA LEU A 346 4.54 -3.36 -22.14
C LEU A 346 3.33 -2.52 -21.82
N PHE A 347 3.44 -1.21 -22.04
CA PHE A 347 2.36 -0.25 -21.80
C PHE A 347 2.10 0.57 -23.07
N GLY A 348 0.83 0.74 -23.41
CA GLY A 348 0.42 1.61 -24.50
C GLY A 348 0.65 3.10 -24.19
N SER A 349 0.40 3.94 -25.19
CA SER A 349 0.48 5.40 -25.06
C SER A 349 -0.51 5.97 -24.03
N ASP A 350 -1.61 5.27 -23.77
CA ASP A 350 -2.60 5.58 -22.73
C ASP A 350 -2.15 5.14 -21.31
N GLY A 351 -0.98 4.50 -21.20
CA GLY A 351 -0.42 3.97 -19.97
C GLY A 351 -1.01 2.65 -19.52
N ARG A 352 -1.94 2.04 -20.25
CA ARG A 352 -2.49 0.70 -19.93
C ARG A 352 -1.53 -0.39 -20.35
N ALA A 353 -1.54 -1.49 -19.57
CA ALA A 353 -0.73 -2.66 -19.90
C ALA A 353 -1.24 -3.31 -21.21
N LEU A 354 -0.31 -3.60 -22.12
CA LEU A 354 -0.53 -4.43 -23.31
C LEU A 354 -0.37 -5.89 -22.88
N ARG A 355 -1.38 -6.70 -23.13
CA ARG A 355 -1.42 -8.12 -22.74
C ARG A 355 -1.47 -9.01 -23.97
#